data_09fa507cfb9394407715cb2bdd807d14
#
_entry.id   09fa507cfb9394407715cb2bdd807d14
#
_cell.length_a   1.000
_cell.length_b   1.000
_cell.length_c   1.000
_cell.angle_alpha   90.00
_cell.angle_beta   90.00
_cell.angle_gamma   90.00
#
_symmetry.space_group_name_H-M   'P 1'
#
loop_
_entity.id
_entity.type
_entity.pdbx_description
1 polymer ?
#
loop_
_entity_poly.entity_id
_entity_poly.type
_entity_poly.pdbx_seq_one_letter_code
_entity_poly.pdbx_strand_id
1 'polypeptide(L)'
;MLSYDDSARAEELAQRARDLMDEVVLPKERELAGGMTASEGTIGDLREAAREYGVYAPQIEEEYGGMGHDFRDALPVFEEAGRSLLGAMTMRVDAPDEGNMHLLELQGTDLQKEQYLEPLVNGEIKAGFSMTEPMPGAGSDPKMIQTTAEKDGDEW
;
A
#
# COMPACT_ATOMS: atom_id res chain seq x y z
N MET A 1 26.87 9.93 -12.51
CA MET A 1 25.46 9.50 -12.65
C MET A 1 25.47 8.00 -12.39
N LEU A 2 24.92 7.55 -11.27
CA LEU A 2 24.78 6.11 -11.02
C LEU A 2 23.70 5.63 -11.99
N SER A 3 24.06 4.82 -12.99
CA SER A 3 23.07 4.10 -13.79
C SER A 3 22.44 3.06 -12.86
N TYR A 4 21.15 3.10 -12.75
CA TYR A 4 20.38 2.10 -12.01
C TYR A 4 19.81 1.15 -13.06
N ASP A 5 20.43 -0.02 -13.17
CA ASP A 5 19.90 -1.08 -14.01
C ASP A 5 18.97 -1.94 -13.12
N ASP A 6 17.76 -2.16 -13.58
CA ASP A 6 16.80 -3.04 -12.91
C ASP A 6 17.36 -4.48 -12.86
N SER A 7 17.05 -5.18 -11.79
CA SER A 7 17.34 -6.61 -11.71
C SER A 7 16.40 -7.39 -12.64
N ALA A 8 16.78 -8.60 -13.02
CA ALA A 8 15.89 -9.48 -13.79
C ALA A 8 14.55 -9.74 -13.06
N ARG A 9 14.57 -9.68 -11.71
CA ARG A 9 13.36 -9.82 -10.91
C ARG A 9 12.49 -8.57 -11.00
N ALA A 10 13.07 -7.38 -10.94
CA ALA A 10 12.38 -6.11 -11.12
C ALA A 10 11.72 -6.04 -12.50
N GLU A 11 12.43 -6.44 -13.56
CA GLU A 11 11.88 -6.50 -14.92
C GLU A 11 10.69 -7.48 -15.02
N GLU A 12 10.79 -8.65 -14.40
CA GLU A 12 9.70 -9.63 -14.33
C GLU A 12 8.48 -9.07 -13.61
N LEU A 13 8.66 -8.43 -12.44
CA LEU A 13 7.58 -7.83 -11.67
C LEU A 13 6.95 -6.64 -12.42
N ALA A 14 7.74 -5.82 -13.09
CA ALA A 14 7.25 -4.77 -13.97
C ALA A 14 6.32 -5.32 -15.06
N GLN A 15 6.73 -6.42 -15.70
CA GLN A 15 5.91 -7.03 -16.75
C GLN A 15 4.60 -7.59 -16.19
N ARG A 16 4.62 -8.31 -15.07
CA ARG A 16 3.42 -8.83 -14.41
C ARG A 16 2.46 -7.71 -14.00
N ALA A 17 2.98 -6.62 -13.42
CA ALA A 17 2.18 -5.46 -13.06
C ALA A 17 1.57 -4.79 -14.29
N ARG A 18 2.32 -4.68 -15.37
CA ARG A 18 1.85 -4.15 -16.66
C ARG A 18 0.73 -4.99 -17.25
N ASP A 19 0.89 -6.30 -17.26
CA ASP A 19 -0.11 -7.23 -17.77
C ASP A 19 -1.42 -7.11 -16.95
N LEU A 20 -1.33 -7.10 -15.62
CA LEU A 20 -2.48 -6.85 -14.73
C LEU A 20 -3.15 -5.50 -15.05
N MET A 21 -2.36 -4.43 -15.22
CA MET A 21 -2.89 -3.11 -15.55
C MET A 21 -3.64 -3.11 -16.88
N ASP A 22 -3.03 -3.66 -17.92
CA ASP A 22 -3.57 -3.60 -19.27
C ASP A 22 -4.77 -4.55 -19.49
N GLU A 23 -4.75 -5.72 -18.87
CA GLU A 23 -5.76 -6.76 -19.06
C GLU A 23 -6.95 -6.65 -18.09
N VAL A 24 -6.73 -6.12 -16.88
CA VAL A 24 -7.75 -6.14 -15.81
C VAL A 24 -8.08 -4.74 -15.30
N VAL A 25 -7.09 -3.98 -14.81
CA VAL A 25 -7.36 -2.74 -14.07
C VAL A 25 -7.87 -1.64 -14.99
N LEU A 26 -7.15 -1.33 -16.08
CA LEU A 26 -7.55 -0.25 -17.00
C LEU A 26 -8.87 -0.51 -17.72
N PRO A 27 -9.20 -1.74 -18.16
CA PRO A 27 -10.54 -2.05 -18.64
C PRO A 27 -11.63 -1.80 -17.60
N LYS A 28 -11.39 -2.22 -16.34
CA LYS A 28 -12.34 -2.01 -15.25
C LYS A 28 -12.51 -0.54 -14.89
N GLU A 29 -11.45 0.23 -14.86
CA GLU A 29 -11.50 1.68 -14.63
C GLU A 29 -12.33 2.40 -15.71
N ARG A 30 -12.18 2.04 -16.98
CA ARG A 30 -12.99 2.60 -18.06
C ARG A 30 -14.48 2.27 -17.90
N GLU A 31 -14.80 1.03 -17.53
CA GLU A 31 -16.17 0.59 -17.22
C GLU A 31 -16.79 1.44 -16.08
N LEU A 32 -16.00 1.76 -15.06
CA LEU A 32 -16.40 2.55 -13.89
C LEU A 32 -16.30 4.08 -14.09
N ALA A 33 -16.20 4.56 -15.34
CA ALA A 33 -16.08 5.99 -15.64
C ALA A 33 -14.99 6.71 -14.85
N GLY A 34 -13.81 6.11 -14.78
CA GLY A 34 -12.61 6.67 -14.12
C GLY A 34 -12.41 6.22 -12.66
N GLY A 35 -13.10 5.16 -12.24
CA GLY A 35 -12.84 4.53 -10.93
C GLY A 35 -13.45 5.23 -9.73
N MET A 36 -14.12 6.36 -9.91
CA MET A 36 -14.73 7.15 -8.82
C MET A 36 -15.83 6.40 -8.06
N THR A 37 -16.38 5.35 -8.65
CA THR A 37 -17.55 4.60 -8.12
C THR A 37 -17.25 3.12 -7.84
N ALA A 38 -15.97 2.74 -7.73
CA ALA A 38 -15.59 1.38 -7.41
C ALA A 38 -16.14 0.96 -6.04
N SER A 39 -16.88 -0.14 -5.99
CA SER A 39 -17.36 -0.72 -4.74
C SER A 39 -16.25 -1.50 -4.02
N GLU A 40 -16.41 -1.76 -2.73
CA GLU A 40 -15.51 -2.62 -1.96
C GLU A 40 -15.39 -4.02 -2.61
N GLY A 41 -16.47 -4.59 -3.12
CA GLY A 41 -16.44 -5.85 -3.87
C GLY A 41 -15.60 -5.77 -5.14
N THR A 42 -15.74 -4.68 -5.92
CA THR A 42 -14.91 -4.46 -7.11
C THR A 42 -13.41 -4.38 -6.74
N ILE A 43 -13.09 -3.67 -5.66
CA ILE A 43 -11.68 -3.59 -5.19
C ILE A 43 -11.20 -4.95 -4.71
N GLY A 44 -12.05 -5.74 -4.05
CA GLY A 44 -11.75 -7.11 -3.65
C GLY A 44 -11.38 -7.99 -4.85
N ASP A 45 -12.21 -7.99 -5.90
CA ASP A 45 -11.95 -8.76 -7.13
C ASP A 45 -10.62 -8.34 -7.80
N LEU A 46 -10.33 -7.04 -7.85
CA LEU A 46 -9.08 -6.52 -8.39
C LEU A 46 -7.85 -6.94 -7.56
N ARG A 47 -7.98 -6.99 -6.24
CA ARG A 47 -6.92 -7.46 -5.33
C ARG A 47 -6.63 -8.95 -5.51
N GLU A 48 -7.68 -9.78 -5.71
CA GLU A 48 -7.47 -11.19 -6.03
C GLU A 48 -6.72 -11.36 -7.36
N ALA A 49 -7.07 -10.59 -8.39
CA ALA A 49 -6.29 -10.58 -9.62
C ALA A 49 -4.82 -10.18 -9.38
N ALA A 50 -4.55 -9.16 -8.54
CA ALA A 50 -3.18 -8.77 -8.21
C ALA A 50 -2.40 -9.89 -7.49
N ARG A 51 -3.07 -10.71 -6.67
CA ARG A 51 -2.48 -11.91 -6.06
C ARG A 51 -2.13 -12.97 -7.11
N GLU A 52 -3.03 -13.23 -8.05
CA GLU A 52 -2.79 -14.18 -9.15
C GLU A 52 -1.62 -13.76 -10.05
N TYR A 53 -1.46 -12.46 -10.30
CA TYR A 53 -0.31 -11.91 -11.04
C TYR A 53 0.97 -11.83 -10.18
N GLY A 54 0.89 -12.06 -8.87
CA GLY A 54 2.04 -12.02 -7.96
C GLY A 54 2.61 -10.64 -7.70
N VAL A 55 1.75 -9.61 -7.67
CA VAL A 55 2.13 -8.19 -7.47
C VAL A 55 1.30 -7.49 -6.38
N TYR A 56 0.65 -8.27 -5.50
CA TYR A 56 -0.12 -7.77 -4.37
C TYR A 56 0.77 -7.52 -3.15
N ALA A 57 0.72 -6.33 -2.55
CA ALA A 57 1.57 -5.94 -1.42
C ALA A 57 3.02 -6.44 -1.60
N PRO A 58 3.68 -6.06 -2.72
CA PRO A 58 4.83 -6.79 -3.23
C PRO A 58 6.02 -6.83 -2.26
N GLN A 59 6.20 -5.79 -1.44
CA GLN A 59 7.31 -5.66 -0.49
C GLN A 59 7.03 -6.26 0.89
N ILE A 60 5.77 -6.58 1.21
CA ILE A 60 5.39 -7.14 2.51
C ILE A 60 5.68 -8.64 2.52
N GLU A 61 6.22 -9.15 3.63
CA GLU A 61 6.56 -10.57 3.78
C GLU A 61 5.36 -11.49 3.56
N GLU A 62 5.63 -12.68 3.01
CA GLU A 62 4.60 -13.68 2.71
C GLU A 62 3.81 -14.12 3.94
N GLU A 63 4.46 -14.17 5.11
CA GLU A 63 3.81 -14.56 6.37
C GLU A 63 2.67 -13.61 6.78
N TYR A 64 2.68 -12.36 6.32
CA TYR A 64 1.61 -11.36 6.56
C TYR A 64 0.64 -11.20 5.38
N GLY A 65 0.82 -12.00 4.32
CA GLY A 65 -0.07 -12.01 3.15
C GLY A 65 0.40 -11.16 1.97
N GLY A 66 1.63 -10.65 2.01
CA GLY A 66 2.32 -10.01 0.89
C GLY A 66 3.03 -11.00 -0.03
N MET A 67 3.90 -10.50 -0.92
CA MET A 67 4.67 -11.31 -1.88
C MET A 67 6.15 -11.46 -1.51
N GLY A 68 6.64 -10.82 -0.44
CA GLY A 68 8.00 -10.97 0.09
C GLY A 68 9.12 -10.54 -0.86
N HIS A 69 8.85 -9.61 -1.79
CA HIS A 69 9.89 -9.15 -2.71
C HIS A 69 10.77 -8.09 -2.07
N ASP A 70 12.07 -8.09 -2.41
CA ASP A 70 12.94 -6.98 -2.07
C ASP A 70 12.31 -5.66 -2.53
N PHE A 71 12.36 -4.64 -1.67
CA PHE A 71 11.72 -3.36 -1.94
C PHE A 71 12.19 -2.72 -3.26
N ARG A 72 13.48 -2.88 -3.61
CA ARG A 72 14.01 -2.34 -4.87
C ARG A 72 13.44 -3.07 -6.07
N ASP A 73 13.26 -4.38 -5.98
CA ASP A 73 12.66 -5.18 -7.04
C ASP A 73 11.16 -4.89 -7.19
N ALA A 74 10.49 -4.46 -6.10
CA ALA A 74 9.08 -4.08 -6.11
C ALA A 74 8.82 -2.68 -6.69
N LEU A 75 9.81 -1.78 -6.77
CA LEU A 75 9.61 -0.40 -7.24
C LEU A 75 8.87 -0.27 -8.58
N PRO A 76 9.17 -1.08 -9.61
CA PRO A 76 8.44 -0.99 -10.87
C PRO A 76 6.95 -1.33 -10.77
N VAL A 77 6.55 -2.12 -9.76
CA VAL A 77 5.12 -2.38 -9.48
C VAL A 77 4.42 -1.09 -9.05
N PHE A 78 5.06 -0.26 -8.23
CA PHE A 78 4.54 1.06 -7.83
C PHE A 78 4.40 2.00 -9.03
N GLU A 79 5.37 1.98 -9.95
CA GLU A 79 5.31 2.80 -11.18
C GLU A 79 4.14 2.38 -12.06
N GLU A 80 3.98 1.09 -12.33
CA GLU A 80 2.87 0.57 -13.13
C GLU A 80 1.52 0.83 -12.45
N ALA A 81 1.42 0.65 -11.13
CA ALA A 81 0.21 0.96 -10.36
C ALA A 81 -0.24 2.42 -10.53
N GLY A 82 0.71 3.35 -10.66
CA GLY A 82 0.44 4.77 -10.86
C GLY A 82 -0.25 5.13 -12.19
N ARG A 83 -0.42 4.18 -13.12
CA ARG A 83 -1.11 4.40 -14.40
C ARG A 83 -2.64 4.48 -14.27
N SER A 84 -3.19 4.13 -13.10
CA SER A 84 -4.63 4.10 -12.84
C SER A 84 -4.97 4.61 -11.47
N LEU A 85 -6.15 5.23 -11.31
CA LEU A 85 -6.71 5.59 -9.99
C LEU A 85 -7.01 4.36 -9.12
N LEU A 86 -7.23 3.19 -9.74
CA LEU A 86 -7.47 1.93 -9.05
C LEU A 86 -6.19 1.12 -8.81
N GLY A 87 -5.12 1.38 -9.58
CA GLY A 87 -3.91 0.55 -9.59
C GLY A 87 -3.25 0.42 -8.23
N ALA A 88 -3.04 1.52 -7.53
CA ALA A 88 -2.43 1.50 -6.20
C ALA A 88 -3.27 0.72 -5.18
N MET A 89 -4.61 0.89 -5.17
CA MET A 89 -5.52 0.14 -4.30
C MET A 89 -5.57 -1.35 -4.65
N THR A 90 -5.45 -1.68 -5.93
CA THR A 90 -5.40 -3.05 -6.45
C THR A 90 -4.16 -3.79 -5.98
N MET A 91 -2.99 -3.18 -6.15
CA MET A 91 -1.70 -3.78 -5.81
C MET A 91 -1.30 -3.56 -4.34
N ARG A 92 -2.15 -2.91 -3.55
CA ARG A 92 -1.93 -2.62 -2.12
C ARG A 92 -0.69 -1.76 -1.85
N VAL A 93 -0.43 -0.82 -2.74
CA VAL A 93 0.66 0.15 -2.67
C VAL A 93 0.14 1.58 -2.50
N ASP A 94 -1.11 1.72 -2.05
CA ASP A 94 -1.77 3.00 -1.83
C ASP A 94 -1.42 3.60 -0.46
N ALA A 95 -1.25 4.92 -0.43
CA ALA A 95 -1.06 5.66 0.80
C ALA A 95 -2.41 5.95 1.50
N PRO A 96 -2.47 5.93 2.86
CA PRO A 96 -1.35 5.73 3.77
C PRO A 96 -1.10 4.26 4.14
N ASP A 97 -1.89 3.32 3.61
CA ASP A 97 -1.88 1.93 4.03
C ASP A 97 -0.52 1.28 3.80
N GLU A 98 0.11 1.51 2.64
CA GLU A 98 1.43 0.97 2.31
C GLU A 98 2.50 1.35 3.35
N GLY A 99 2.64 2.63 3.65
CA GLY A 99 3.60 3.12 4.64
C GLY A 99 3.33 2.60 6.06
N ASN A 100 2.04 2.47 6.44
CA ASN A 100 1.65 1.93 7.73
C ASN A 100 1.88 0.41 7.83
N MET A 101 1.67 -0.34 6.75
CA MET A 101 2.04 -1.77 6.68
C MET A 101 3.54 -1.94 6.90
N HIS A 102 4.36 -1.20 6.17
CA HIS A 102 5.80 -1.25 6.30
C HIS A 102 6.29 -0.85 7.71
N LEU A 103 5.70 0.19 8.31
CA LEU A 103 6.00 0.59 9.68
C LEU A 103 5.67 -0.53 10.69
N LEU A 104 4.50 -1.14 10.59
CA LEU A 104 4.09 -2.24 11.46
C LEU A 104 4.98 -3.47 11.28
N GLU A 105 5.35 -3.80 10.05
CA GLU A 105 6.25 -4.90 9.74
C GLU A 105 7.61 -4.73 10.39
N LEU A 106 8.20 -3.52 10.30
CA LEU A 106 9.54 -3.23 10.85
C LEU A 106 9.56 -3.05 12.37
N GLN A 107 8.52 -2.46 12.95
CA GLN A 107 8.55 -1.97 14.34
C GLN A 107 7.43 -2.53 15.22
N GLY A 108 6.41 -3.17 14.65
CA GLY A 108 5.30 -3.73 15.39
C GLY A 108 5.74 -4.92 16.26
N THR A 109 5.14 -5.05 17.45
CA THR A 109 5.20 -6.29 18.23
C THR A 109 4.39 -7.39 17.53
N ASP A 110 4.63 -8.66 17.87
CA ASP A 110 3.89 -9.79 17.28
C ASP A 110 2.37 -9.60 17.43
N LEU A 111 1.91 -9.15 18.60
CA LEU A 111 0.50 -8.85 18.84
C LEU A 111 -0.03 -7.72 17.94
N GLN A 112 0.76 -6.67 17.70
CA GLN A 112 0.37 -5.57 16.81
C GLN A 112 0.34 -6.01 15.36
N LYS A 113 1.25 -6.88 14.96
CA LYS A 113 1.27 -7.45 13.60
C LYS A 113 0.04 -8.32 13.37
N GLU A 114 -0.27 -9.23 14.27
CA GLU A 114 -1.49 -10.06 14.22
C GLU A 114 -2.76 -9.20 14.21
N GLN A 115 -2.82 -8.18 15.05
CA GLN A 115 -4.03 -7.38 15.24
C GLN A 115 -4.25 -6.34 14.14
N TYR A 116 -3.18 -5.80 13.55
CA TYR A 116 -3.26 -4.65 12.63
C TYR A 116 -2.59 -4.90 11.29
N LEU A 117 -1.38 -5.51 11.24
CA LEU A 117 -0.67 -5.69 9.97
C LEU A 117 -1.39 -6.68 9.06
N GLU A 118 -1.66 -7.88 9.54
CA GLU A 118 -2.31 -8.91 8.73
C GLU A 118 -3.68 -8.47 8.19
N PRO A 119 -4.61 -7.91 9.00
CA PRO A 119 -5.87 -7.39 8.47
C PRO A 119 -5.69 -6.21 7.54
N LEU A 120 -4.69 -5.35 7.77
CA LEU A 120 -4.39 -4.22 6.90
C LEU A 120 -3.85 -4.71 5.54
N VAL A 121 -2.90 -5.65 5.52
CA VAL A 121 -2.39 -6.26 4.28
C VAL A 121 -3.52 -6.93 3.51
N ASN A 122 -4.39 -7.69 4.17
CA ASN A 122 -5.53 -8.36 3.53
C ASN A 122 -6.63 -7.40 3.05
N GLY A 123 -6.56 -6.12 3.46
CA GLY A 123 -7.54 -5.10 3.08
C GLY A 123 -8.86 -5.18 3.82
N GLU A 124 -8.89 -5.86 4.97
CA GLU A 124 -10.05 -5.98 5.87
C GLU A 124 -10.25 -4.69 6.66
N ILE A 125 -9.17 -3.97 6.94
CA ILE A 125 -9.16 -2.65 7.57
C ILE A 125 -8.41 -1.65 6.71
N LYS A 126 -8.57 -0.37 7.02
CA LYS A 126 -7.84 0.75 6.42
C LYS A 126 -7.12 1.52 7.51
N ALA A 127 -5.98 2.12 7.17
CA ALA A 127 -5.22 2.95 8.07
C ALA A 127 -5.41 4.44 7.77
N GLY A 128 -5.06 5.27 8.74
CA GLY A 128 -4.96 6.72 8.61
C GLY A 128 -3.61 7.20 9.12
N PHE A 129 -3.16 8.35 8.65
CA PHE A 129 -1.96 9.01 9.14
C PHE A 129 -2.31 10.37 9.73
N SER A 130 -2.44 10.42 11.07
CA SER A 130 -2.87 11.60 11.82
C SER A 130 -1.67 12.51 12.13
N MET A 131 -1.17 13.24 11.13
CA MET A 131 -0.04 14.15 11.28
C MET A 131 -0.44 15.60 11.26
N THR A 132 -1.52 15.97 10.57
CA THR A 132 -1.89 17.36 10.34
C THR A 132 -2.67 17.95 11.51
N GLU A 133 -2.20 19.06 12.03
CA GLU A 133 -2.86 19.84 13.08
C GLU A 133 -3.58 21.05 12.50
N PRO A 134 -4.75 21.45 13.05
CA PRO A 134 -5.41 22.70 12.66
C PRO A 134 -4.60 23.91 13.13
N MET A 135 -4.79 25.06 12.47
CA MET A 135 -4.17 26.31 12.92
C MET A 135 -4.68 26.70 14.33
N PRO A 136 -3.79 27.19 15.22
CA PRO A 136 -2.39 27.59 15.02
C PRO A 136 -1.33 26.49 15.19
N GLY A 137 -1.71 25.22 15.14
CA GLY A 137 -0.77 24.10 15.20
C GLY A 137 0.15 23.99 13.98
N ALA A 138 0.83 22.88 13.90
CA ALA A 138 1.90 22.65 12.92
C ALA A 138 1.45 22.57 11.44
N GLY A 139 0.15 22.49 11.18
CA GLY A 139 -0.29 22.09 9.86
C GLY A 139 0.25 20.69 9.53
N SER A 140 0.94 20.53 8.40
CA SER A 140 1.58 19.27 7.98
C SER A 140 3.11 19.20 8.23
N ASP A 141 3.67 20.12 9.03
CA ASP A 141 5.09 20.10 9.38
C ASP A 141 5.33 19.27 10.64
N PRO A 142 5.90 18.04 10.54
CA PRO A 142 6.10 17.16 11.69
C PRO A 142 7.08 17.72 12.72
N LYS A 143 7.91 18.70 12.36
CA LYS A 143 8.84 19.35 13.29
C LYS A 143 8.16 20.38 14.20
N MET A 144 6.97 20.80 13.85
CA MET A 144 6.22 21.81 14.56
C MET A 144 4.98 21.27 15.28
N ILE A 145 4.83 19.96 15.36
CA ILE A 145 3.71 19.29 16.06
C ILE A 145 3.66 19.76 17.51
N GLN A 146 2.48 20.20 17.95
CA GLN A 146 2.19 20.66 19.31
C GLN A 146 1.36 19.64 20.10
N THR A 147 0.78 18.66 19.44
CA THR A 147 0.02 17.59 20.08
C THR A 147 0.93 16.80 20.99
N THR A 148 0.52 16.64 22.24
CA THR A 148 1.21 15.87 23.27
C THR A 148 0.33 14.72 23.75
N ALA A 149 0.95 13.65 24.21
CA ALA A 149 0.28 12.56 24.89
C ALA A 149 0.86 12.44 26.29
N GLU A 150 -0.02 12.42 27.33
CA GLU A 150 0.38 12.25 28.71
C GLU A 150 -0.22 10.93 29.21
N LYS A 151 0.61 10.16 29.95
CA LYS A 151 0.15 8.87 30.48
C LYS A 151 -0.72 9.09 31.71
N ASP A 152 -1.94 8.53 31.70
CA ASP A 152 -2.86 8.50 32.84
C ASP A 152 -3.27 7.04 33.15
N GLY A 153 -2.63 6.44 34.13
CA GLY A 153 -2.79 5.02 34.45
C GLY A 153 -2.28 4.12 33.32
N ASP A 154 -3.20 3.38 32.69
CA ASP A 154 -2.92 2.49 31.55
C ASP A 154 -3.29 3.10 30.19
N GLU A 155 -3.77 4.36 30.17
CA GLU A 155 -4.15 5.11 28.99
C GLU A 155 -3.18 6.27 28.69
N TRP A 156 -3.27 6.82 27.46
CA TRP A 156 -2.50 7.99 26.99
C TRP A 156 -3.42 9.13 26.60
#